data_1b4b6d8213147a6393da4c08bf3d222a
#
_entry.id   1b4b6d8213147a6393da4c08bf3d222a
#
_cell.length_a   1.000
_cell.length_b   1.000
_cell.length_c   1.000
_cell.angle_alpha   90.00
_cell.angle_beta   90.00
_cell.angle_gamma   90.00
#
_symmetry.space_group_name_H-M   'P 1'
#
loop_
_entity.id
_entity.type
_entity.pdbx_description
1 polymer ?
#
loop_
_entity_poly.entity_id
_entity_poly.type
_entity_poly.pdbx_seq_one_letter_code
_entity_poly.pdbx_strand_id
1 'polypeptide(L)'
;MKTISCEVCGSRQHRFLFEGWDRLYGVPGRFKMVQCRECGLIFINPQPEPEDLKEYYPKDYYTPDPSHYRDYSWFRRKALETYWGYGCHSNLQKNRHLFKKIVLLPFRIKYRHCIPFAGGGKLLDVGCGNGTELYKLKLMGWQVYGVEIDAEASGRARAKGLSVFTGDLLEANYPDHFFHVVRMSFVLEHLPNPKEVLLEIKRILVPRGRIYISVQNARSLNYWLFRKWWFSLDVPRHLFSFTPKTIQKLLSVLDLKINALWFDSAQRNFLVSLQYWINDRYDRGSVFQAPRPIADSRFLKFLLRPLFWAVDRLRFGDLMYLEVIKP
;
A
#
# COMPACT_ATOMS: atom_id res chain seq x y z
N MET A 1 16.57 19.48 0.51
CA MET A 1 17.23 18.12 0.43
C MET A 1 18.00 17.84 1.71
N LYS A 2 17.63 16.80 2.47
CA LYS A 2 18.16 16.42 3.78
C LYS A 2 18.85 15.05 3.72
N THR A 3 20.10 14.97 4.20
CA THR A 3 20.79 13.67 4.37
C THR A 3 20.28 13.01 5.65
N ILE A 4 19.82 11.76 5.53
CA ILE A 4 19.25 10.98 6.64
C ILE A 4 20.09 9.73 6.93
N SER A 5 19.99 9.24 8.17
CA SER A 5 20.38 7.87 8.53
C SER A 5 19.30 6.88 8.11
N CYS A 6 19.64 5.59 8.08
CA CYS A 6 18.68 4.54 7.73
C CYS A 6 17.55 4.44 8.77
N GLU A 7 16.30 4.66 8.35
CA GLU A 7 15.12 4.61 9.21
C GLU A 7 14.86 3.23 9.86
N VAL A 8 15.42 2.16 9.31
CA VAL A 8 15.27 0.81 9.90
C VAL A 8 16.28 0.53 11.00
N CYS A 9 17.57 0.90 10.82
CA CYS A 9 18.64 0.48 11.75
C CYS A 9 19.52 1.62 12.27
N GLY A 10 19.25 2.87 11.89
CA GLY A 10 20.02 4.04 12.31
C GLY A 10 21.40 4.20 11.66
N SER A 11 21.85 3.25 10.83
CA SER A 11 23.18 3.31 10.20
C SER A 11 23.29 4.48 9.22
N ARG A 12 24.45 5.12 9.20
CA ARG A 12 24.82 6.12 8.20
C ARG A 12 25.59 5.52 7.02
N GLN A 13 25.92 4.23 7.07
CA GLN A 13 26.65 3.55 6.01
C GLN A 13 25.69 3.08 4.92
N HIS A 14 25.83 3.65 3.74
CA HIS A 14 25.03 3.24 2.57
C HIS A 14 25.91 3.23 1.30
N ARG A 15 25.48 2.46 0.32
CA ARG A 15 26.08 2.43 -1.01
C ARG A 15 25.14 3.04 -2.03
N PHE A 16 25.67 3.80 -2.95
CA PHE A 16 24.93 4.28 -4.11
C PHE A 16 24.49 3.11 -4.99
N LEU A 17 23.26 3.17 -5.50
CA LEU A 17 22.74 2.20 -6.46
C LEU A 17 22.59 2.78 -7.86
N PHE A 18 21.83 3.85 -7.99
CA PHE A 18 21.57 4.56 -9.25
C PHE A 18 20.86 5.90 -8.98
N GLU A 19 20.78 6.75 -9.99
CA GLU A 19 19.92 7.92 -9.98
C GLU A 19 18.53 7.56 -10.55
N GLY A 20 17.50 8.02 -9.83
CA GLY A 20 16.11 7.95 -10.24
C GLY A 20 15.56 9.34 -10.57
N TRP A 21 14.47 9.36 -11.33
CA TRP A 21 13.70 10.57 -11.66
C TRP A 21 12.24 10.22 -11.86
N ASP A 22 11.37 11.23 -11.89
CA ASP A 22 9.95 11.04 -12.07
C ASP A 22 9.60 10.59 -13.50
N ARG A 23 9.50 9.29 -13.71
CA ARG A 23 9.08 8.69 -15.00
C ARG A 23 7.58 8.67 -15.18
N LEU A 24 6.83 8.86 -14.09
CA LEU A 24 5.38 8.79 -14.15
C LEU A 24 4.80 10.07 -14.73
N TYR A 25 5.12 11.23 -14.14
CA TYR A 25 4.60 12.54 -14.54
C TYR A 25 5.63 13.39 -15.29
N GLY A 26 6.91 13.07 -15.18
CA GLY A 26 7.99 13.80 -15.85
C GLY A 26 8.35 15.11 -15.15
N VAL A 27 8.01 15.27 -13.86
CA VAL A 27 8.43 16.44 -13.08
C VAL A 27 9.96 16.43 -12.96
N PRO A 28 10.64 17.57 -13.28
CA PRO A 28 12.09 17.63 -13.26
C PRO A 28 12.70 17.32 -11.90
N GLY A 29 13.82 16.63 -11.87
CA GLY A 29 14.58 16.31 -10.66
C GLY A 29 15.37 15.01 -10.81
N ARG A 30 16.49 14.93 -10.07
CA ARG A 30 17.34 13.73 -9.99
C ARG A 30 17.56 13.36 -8.53
N PHE A 31 17.36 12.10 -8.18
CA PHE A 31 17.38 11.61 -6.81
C PHE A 31 18.29 10.39 -6.71
N LYS A 32 19.21 10.42 -5.73
CA LYS A 32 20.12 9.30 -5.50
C LYS A 32 19.42 8.21 -4.71
N MET A 33 19.28 7.03 -5.32
CA MET A 33 18.85 5.83 -4.64
C MET A 33 20.06 5.16 -3.99
N VAL A 34 19.96 4.90 -2.70
CA VAL A 34 21.04 4.26 -1.92
C VAL A 34 20.50 3.01 -1.22
N GLN A 35 21.43 2.12 -0.84
CA GLN A 35 21.12 0.94 -0.02
C GLN A 35 21.93 0.96 1.26
N CYS A 36 21.26 0.83 2.40
CA CYS A 36 21.90 0.65 3.68
C CYS A 36 22.79 -0.61 3.67
N ARG A 37 24.04 -0.50 4.08
CA ARG A 37 24.99 -1.62 4.11
C ARG A 37 24.66 -2.63 5.21
N GLU A 38 24.02 -2.19 6.31
CA GLU A 38 23.70 -3.02 7.46
C GLU A 38 22.40 -3.82 7.29
N CYS A 39 21.30 -3.17 6.90
CA CYS A 39 20.01 -3.84 6.85
C CYS A 39 19.48 -4.10 5.44
N GLY A 40 20.05 -3.42 4.44
CA GLY A 40 19.63 -3.58 3.04
C GLY A 40 18.43 -2.73 2.61
N LEU A 41 17.92 -1.81 3.47
CA LEU A 41 16.87 -0.87 3.08
C LEU A 41 17.34 -0.02 1.89
N ILE A 42 16.49 0.12 0.89
CA ILE A 42 16.70 1.01 -0.25
C ILE A 42 15.90 2.29 0.00
N PHE A 43 16.52 3.45 -0.19
CA PHE A 43 15.88 4.73 0.07
C PHE A 43 16.53 5.86 -0.71
N ILE A 44 15.85 6.99 -0.80
CA ILE A 44 16.37 8.23 -1.37
C ILE A 44 17.28 8.89 -0.35
N ASN A 45 18.52 9.28 -0.73
CA ASN A 45 19.41 10.03 0.15
C ASN A 45 20.39 10.90 -0.67
N PRO A 46 20.39 12.23 -0.53
CA PRO A 46 19.54 13.01 0.37
C PRO A 46 18.05 12.98 -0.04
N GLN A 47 17.15 13.04 0.94
CA GLN A 47 15.72 13.13 0.71
C GLN A 47 15.29 14.56 0.40
N PRO A 48 14.28 14.78 -0.44
CA PRO A 48 13.62 16.07 -0.56
C PRO A 48 12.93 16.44 0.76
N GLU A 49 12.86 17.73 1.05
CA GLU A 49 12.07 18.22 2.18
C GLU A 49 10.56 17.99 1.89
N PRO A 50 9.71 17.90 2.91
CA PRO A 50 8.29 17.67 2.72
C PRO A 50 7.61 18.75 1.84
N GLU A 51 8.09 19.99 1.91
CA GLU A 51 7.60 21.10 1.09
C GLU A 51 7.93 20.88 -0.39
N ASP A 52 9.15 20.45 -0.70
CA ASP A 52 9.61 20.14 -2.07
C ASP A 52 8.81 18.97 -2.65
N LEU A 53 8.46 17.98 -1.82
CA LEU A 53 7.71 16.80 -2.27
C LEU A 53 6.32 17.15 -2.82
N LYS A 54 5.69 18.21 -2.34
CA LYS A 54 4.34 18.62 -2.80
C LYS A 54 4.30 18.88 -4.30
N GLU A 55 5.39 19.37 -4.89
CA GLU A 55 5.50 19.63 -6.33
C GLU A 55 5.41 18.35 -7.17
N TYR A 56 5.76 17.19 -6.58
CA TYR A 56 5.73 15.88 -7.24
C TYR A 56 4.38 15.16 -7.10
N TYR A 57 3.40 15.79 -6.43
CA TYR A 57 2.03 15.29 -6.34
C TYR A 57 1.10 16.15 -7.19
N PRO A 58 0.88 15.80 -8.46
CA PRO A 58 -0.04 16.55 -9.30
C PRO A 58 -1.47 16.47 -8.73
N LYS A 59 -2.30 17.48 -9.02
CA LYS A 59 -3.68 17.59 -8.50
C LYS A 59 -4.51 16.31 -8.71
N ASP A 60 -4.23 15.56 -9.78
CA ASP A 60 -4.94 14.33 -10.09
C ASP A 60 -4.33 13.06 -9.46
N TYR A 61 -3.25 13.17 -8.68
CA TYR A 61 -2.61 12.01 -8.06
C TYR A 61 -3.54 11.27 -7.09
N TYR A 62 -4.26 12.02 -6.26
CA TYR A 62 -5.18 11.51 -5.24
C TYR A 62 -6.62 11.35 -5.74
N THR A 63 -6.88 11.66 -7.00
CA THR A 63 -8.22 11.62 -7.58
C THR A 63 -8.40 10.45 -8.53
N PRO A 64 -8.69 9.24 -8.04
CA PRO A 64 -9.30 8.24 -8.90
C PRO A 64 -10.63 8.82 -9.40
N ASP A 65 -10.86 8.72 -10.72
CA ASP A 65 -12.09 9.13 -11.38
C ASP A 65 -13.33 8.66 -10.58
N PRO A 66 -14.24 9.58 -10.18
CA PRO A 66 -15.48 9.24 -9.49
C PRO A 66 -16.35 8.23 -10.22
N SER A 67 -16.21 8.10 -11.54
CA SER A 67 -16.96 7.15 -12.37
C SER A 67 -16.69 5.67 -12.03
N HIS A 68 -15.64 5.37 -11.28
CA HIS A 68 -15.26 4.01 -10.86
C HIS A 68 -15.80 3.62 -9.48
N TYR A 69 -16.79 4.34 -8.96
CA TYR A 69 -17.46 4.01 -7.69
C TYR A 69 -18.31 2.74 -7.83
N ARG A 70 -17.65 1.59 -7.97
CA ARG A 70 -18.32 0.28 -7.95
C ARG A 70 -18.33 -0.27 -6.53
N ASP A 71 -19.51 -0.54 -6.05
CA ASP A 71 -19.73 -1.31 -4.83
C ASP A 71 -19.05 -2.69 -4.95
N TYR A 72 -18.80 -3.35 -3.83
CA TYR A 72 -18.29 -4.72 -3.88
C TYR A 72 -19.26 -5.61 -4.67
N SER A 73 -18.73 -6.38 -5.62
CA SER A 73 -19.54 -7.35 -6.35
C SER A 73 -20.23 -8.31 -5.38
N TRP A 74 -21.40 -8.83 -5.76
CA TRP A 74 -22.14 -9.80 -4.96
C TRP A 74 -21.25 -10.96 -4.49
N PHE A 75 -20.42 -11.52 -5.36
CA PHE A 75 -19.47 -12.58 -5.02
C PHE A 75 -18.45 -12.15 -3.95
N ARG A 76 -17.92 -10.93 -4.04
CA ARG A 76 -16.99 -10.39 -3.02
C ARG A 76 -17.70 -10.24 -1.68
N ARG A 77 -18.89 -9.67 -1.63
CA ARG A 77 -19.69 -9.56 -0.41
C ARG A 77 -19.93 -10.94 0.22
N LYS A 78 -20.37 -11.93 -0.56
CA LYS A 78 -20.62 -13.28 -0.07
C LYS A 78 -19.35 -14.00 0.42
N ALA A 79 -18.20 -13.77 -0.21
CA ALA A 79 -16.94 -14.28 0.26
C ALA A 79 -16.52 -13.62 1.59
N LEU A 80 -16.68 -12.30 1.74
CA LEU A 80 -16.39 -11.57 2.97
C LEU A 80 -17.30 -12.02 4.12
N GLU A 81 -18.59 -12.21 3.88
CA GLU A 81 -19.52 -12.79 4.86
C GLU A 81 -19.11 -14.21 5.28
N THR A 82 -18.67 -15.03 4.33
CA THR A 82 -18.39 -16.47 4.59
C THR A 82 -17.07 -16.71 5.28
N TYR A 83 -16.02 -15.92 4.97
CA TYR A 83 -14.65 -16.20 5.41
C TYR A 83 -14.07 -15.16 6.35
N TRP A 84 -14.57 -13.93 6.37
CA TRP A 84 -14.00 -12.82 7.13
C TRP A 84 -14.95 -12.22 8.16
N GLY A 85 -16.07 -12.90 8.47
CA GLY A 85 -16.98 -12.53 9.56
C GLY A 85 -17.93 -11.37 9.27
N TYR A 86 -17.97 -10.84 8.05
CA TYR A 86 -18.91 -9.80 7.68
C TYR A 86 -20.35 -10.35 7.63
N GLY A 87 -21.34 -9.63 8.16
CA GLY A 87 -22.74 -10.05 8.14
C GLY A 87 -23.17 -10.98 9.27
N CYS A 88 -22.47 -11.00 10.40
CA CYS A 88 -22.80 -11.82 11.59
C CYS A 88 -24.14 -11.54 12.28
N HIS A 89 -25.02 -10.73 11.72
CA HIS A 89 -26.35 -10.46 12.29
C HIS A 89 -27.46 -11.43 11.87
N SER A 90 -27.17 -12.42 11.04
CA SER A 90 -28.14 -13.44 10.69
C SER A 90 -27.82 -14.78 11.37
N ASN A 91 -28.44 -15.01 12.51
CA ASN A 91 -28.59 -16.33 13.13
C ASN A 91 -29.39 -17.23 12.20
N LEU A 92 -28.79 -17.88 11.22
CA LEU A 92 -29.48 -18.92 10.46
C LEU A 92 -28.53 -19.93 9.82
N GLN A 93 -28.64 -21.17 10.30
CA GLN A 93 -28.37 -22.46 9.65
C GLN A 93 -26.91 -22.89 9.40
N LYS A 94 -26.38 -23.67 10.34
CA LYS A 94 -25.06 -24.36 10.29
C LYS A 94 -24.86 -25.28 9.05
N ASN A 95 -25.88 -25.84 8.44
CA ASN A 95 -25.72 -26.93 7.46
C ASN A 95 -25.64 -26.53 5.97
N ARG A 96 -25.92 -25.29 5.59
CA ARG A 96 -25.69 -24.80 4.21
C ARG A 96 -24.28 -24.24 3.94
N HIS A 97 -23.40 -24.28 4.93
CA HIS A 97 -22.10 -23.56 4.86
C HIS A 97 -21.03 -24.27 4.05
N LEU A 98 -21.01 -25.61 3.95
CA LEU A 98 -19.95 -26.34 3.27
C LEU A 98 -19.94 -26.09 1.76
N PHE A 99 -21.11 -26.21 1.12
CA PHE A 99 -21.24 -25.96 -0.32
C PHE A 99 -20.88 -24.50 -0.68
N LYS A 100 -21.36 -23.52 0.10
CA LYS A 100 -20.99 -22.11 -0.08
C LYS A 100 -19.49 -21.90 0.05
N LYS A 101 -18.82 -22.53 1.02
CA LYS A 101 -17.37 -22.45 1.19
C LYS A 101 -16.63 -23.01 -0.02
N ILE A 102 -17.08 -24.15 -0.58
CA ILE A 102 -16.46 -24.73 -1.78
C ILE A 102 -16.59 -23.78 -2.98
N VAL A 103 -17.79 -23.30 -3.27
CA VAL A 103 -18.07 -22.40 -4.40
C VAL A 103 -17.31 -21.07 -4.27
N LEU A 104 -17.18 -20.54 -3.06
CA LEU A 104 -16.49 -19.27 -2.78
C LEU A 104 -14.99 -19.43 -2.52
N LEU A 105 -14.44 -20.64 -2.56
CA LEU A 105 -13.00 -20.89 -2.32
C LEU A 105 -12.06 -20.08 -3.24
N PRO A 106 -12.31 -19.93 -4.55
CA PRO A 106 -11.49 -19.07 -5.41
C PRO A 106 -11.44 -17.61 -4.93
N PHE A 107 -12.57 -17.12 -4.40
CA PHE A 107 -12.66 -15.76 -3.85
C PHE A 107 -11.93 -15.64 -2.52
N ARG A 108 -11.90 -16.68 -1.68
CA ARG A 108 -11.06 -16.73 -0.48
C ARG A 108 -9.58 -16.55 -0.84
N ILE A 109 -9.11 -17.26 -1.86
CA ILE A 109 -7.72 -17.14 -2.33
C ILE A 109 -7.46 -15.74 -2.87
N LYS A 110 -8.37 -15.20 -3.67
CA LYS A 110 -8.26 -13.86 -4.27
C LYS A 110 -8.25 -12.73 -3.24
N TYR A 111 -9.07 -12.84 -2.19
CA TYR A 111 -9.22 -11.79 -1.17
C TYR A 111 -8.54 -12.15 0.16
N ARG A 112 -7.50 -13.01 0.12
CA ARG A 112 -6.81 -13.53 1.31
C ARG A 112 -6.22 -12.47 2.24
N HIS A 113 -5.99 -11.26 1.74
CA HIS A 113 -5.47 -10.12 2.48
C HIS A 113 -6.55 -9.12 2.95
N CYS A 114 -7.83 -9.50 2.84
CA CYS A 114 -8.91 -8.67 3.37
C CYS A 114 -8.89 -8.65 4.91
N ILE A 115 -9.26 -7.51 5.46
CA ILE A 115 -9.36 -7.30 6.91
C ILE A 115 -10.53 -8.13 7.45
N PRO A 116 -10.34 -9.07 8.41
CA PRO A 116 -11.44 -9.76 9.06
C PRO A 116 -12.29 -8.79 9.89
N PHE A 117 -13.61 -8.96 9.87
CA PHE A 117 -14.52 -8.14 10.64
C PHE A 117 -14.42 -8.46 12.14
N ALA A 118 -14.17 -7.46 12.95
CA ALA A 118 -14.06 -7.58 14.41
C ALA A 118 -15.26 -6.92 15.12
N GLY A 119 -16.48 -7.36 14.78
CA GLY A 119 -17.75 -7.05 15.46
C GLY A 119 -17.91 -5.62 15.96
N GLY A 120 -18.24 -4.63 15.11
CA GLY A 120 -18.48 -3.24 15.53
C GLY A 120 -17.23 -2.46 15.94
N GLY A 121 -16.05 -3.01 15.68
CA GLY A 121 -14.78 -2.38 16.03
C GLY A 121 -14.49 -1.09 15.25
N LYS A 122 -13.65 -0.23 15.87
CA LYS A 122 -13.17 1.00 15.25
C LYS A 122 -12.00 0.71 14.32
N LEU A 123 -12.07 1.19 13.07
CA LEU A 123 -11.04 1.07 12.07
C LEU A 123 -10.55 2.46 11.65
N LEU A 124 -9.24 2.66 11.68
CA LEU A 124 -8.58 3.83 11.13
C LEU A 124 -7.93 3.48 9.79
N ASP A 125 -8.13 4.29 8.77
CA ASP A 125 -7.43 4.25 7.49
C ASP A 125 -6.49 5.45 7.39
N VAL A 126 -5.19 5.21 7.48
CA VAL A 126 -4.15 6.24 7.32
C VAL A 126 -3.85 6.38 5.84
N GLY A 127 -3.92 7.62 5.32
CA GLY A 127 -3.87 7.89 3.88
C GLY A 127 -5.14 7.39 3.19
N CYS A 128 -6.31 7.77 3.70
CA CYS A 128 -7.60 7.25 3.21
C CYS A 128 -8.03 7.83 1.85
N GLY A 129 -7.31 8.81 1.32
CA GLY A 129 -7.61 9.50 0.07
C GLY A 129 -9.03 10.08 0.08
N ASN A 130 -9.74 9.93 -1.02
CA ASN A 130 -11.12 10.37 -1.16
C ASN A 130 -12.15 9.51 -0.37
N GLY A 131 -11.71 8.60 0.49
CA GLY A 131 -12.53 7.77 1.38
C GLY A 131 -13.32 6.65 0.69
N THR A 132 -13.04 6.31 -0.57
CA THR A 132 -13.80 5.28 -1.30
C THR A 132 -13.78 3.91 -0.62
N GLU A 133 -12.61 3.40 -0.22
CA GLU A 133 -12.52 2.11 0.47
C GLU A 133 -13.06 2.21 1.91
N LEU A 134 -12.82 3.34 2.57
CA LEU A 134 -13.31 3.61 3.91
C LEU A 134 -14.85 3.60 3.97
N TYR A 135 -15.50 4.20 2.97
CA TYR A 135 -16.96 4.18 2.83
C TYR A 135 -17.51 2.76 2.67
N LYS A 136 -16.85 1.91 1.85
CA LYS A 136 -17.25 0.51 1.70
C LYS A 136 -17.13 -0.27 3.01
N LEU A 137 -16.08 -0.01 3.80
CA LEU A 137 -15.92 -0.61 5.13
C LEU A 137 -17.02 -0.15 6.09
N LYS A 138 -17.42 1.14 6.04
CA LYS A 138 -18.57 1.67 6.79
C LYS A 138 -19.86 0.92 6.45
N LEU A 139 -20.16 0.74 5.15
CA LEU A 139 -21.32 -0.01 4.70
C LEU A 139 -21.32 -1.48 5.14
N MET A 140 -20.15 -2.01 5.47
CA MET A 140 -19.96 -3.38 5.98
C MET A 140 -19.96 -3.47 7.51
N GLY A 141 -20.28 -2.38 8.22
CA GLY A 141 -20.52 -2.37 9.66
C GLY A 141 -19.34 -1.92 10.52
N TRP A 142 -18.22 -1.44 9.95
CA TRP A 142 -17.14 -0.84 10.72
C TRP A 142 -17.48 0.58 11.18
N GLN A 143 -17.04 0.94 12.39
CA GLN A 143 -16.90 2.34 12.79
C GLN A 143 -15.60 2.87 12.19
N VAL A 144 -15.71 3.70 11.15
CA VAL A 144 -14.55 4.10 10.34
C VAL A 144 -14.09 5.52 10.65
N TYR A 145 -12.77 5.67 10.65
CA TYR A 145 -12.07 6.94 10.82
C TYR A 145 -10.99 7.01 9.73
N GLY A 146 -10.68 8.21 9.25
CA GLY A 146 -9.63 8.42 8.26
C GLY A 146 -8.66 9.52 8.66
N VAL A 147 -7.44 9.42 8.17
CA VAL A 147 -6.45 10.51 8.17
C VAL A 147 -5.98 10.68 6.74
N GLU A 148 -5.99 11.93 6.24
CA GLU A 148 -5.57 12.25 4.88
C GLU A 148 -4.90 13.63 4.85
N ILE A 149 -3.71 13.72 4.29
CA ILE A 149 -2.94 14.97 4.24
C ILE A 149 -3.46 15.93 3.18
N ASP A 150 -4.02 15.40 2.08
CA ASP A 150 -4.58 16.21 1.00
C ASP A 150 -5.97 16.75 1.39
N ALA A 151 -6.08 18.09 1.44
CA ALA A 151 -7.29 18.77 1.87
C ALA A 151 -8.49 18.54 0.93
N GLU A 152 -8.25 18.40 -0.38
CA GLU A 152 -9.30 18.15 -1.36
C GLU A 152 -9.81 16.72 -1.29
N ALA A 153 -8.89 15.73 -1.19
CA ALA A 153 -9.25 14.32 -1.03
C ALA A 153 -10.01 14.10 0.28
N SER A 154 -9.53 14.65 1.40
CA SER A 154 -10.21 14.56 2.70
C SER A 154 -11.57 15.26 2.70
N GLY A 155 -11.71 16.39 2.01
CA GLY A 155 -12.98 17.07 1.80
C GLY A 155 -13.99 16.21 1.06
N ARG A 156 -13.56 15.51 0.01
CA ARG A 156 -14.38 14.54 -0.73
C ARG A 156 -14.78 13.33 0.12
N ALA A 157 -13.90 12.89 1.01
CA ALA A 157 -14.22 11.80 1.94
C ALA A 157 -15.27 12.26 2.97
N ARG A 158 -15.13 13.47 3.55
CA ARG A 158 -16.13 14.04 4.47
C ARG A 158 -17.49 14.26 3.81
N ALA A 159 -17.52 14.65 2.54
CA ALA A 159 -18.78 14.77 1.78
C ALA A 159 -19.55 13.44 1.66
N LYS A 160 -18.88 12.30 1.81
CA LYS A 160 -19.51 10.96 1.92
C LYS A 160 -19.98 10.61 3.35
N GLY A 161 -19.95 11.57 4.29
CA GLY A 161 -20.31 11.34 5.69
C GLY A 161 -19.27 10.52 6.47
N LEU A 162 -18.00 10.59 6.09
CA LEU A 162 -16.90 9.92 6.79
C LEU A 162 -16.24 10.87 7.80
N SER A 163 -15.79 10.32 8.93
CA SER A 163 -14.98 11.03 9.93
C SER A 163 -13.52 11.00 9.47
N VAL A 164 -13.03 12.11 8.90
CA VAL A 164 -11.67 12.22 8.36
C VAL A 164 -10.97 13.45 8.92
N PHE A 165 -9.82 13.23 9.55
CA PHE A 165 -8.87 14.28 9.93
C PHE A 165 -8.03 14.67 8.71
N THR A 166 -7.89 16.00 8.49
CA THR A 166 -7.02 16.54 7.42
C THR A 166 -5.68 16.92 8.03
N GLY A 167 -4.62 16.22 7.69
CA GLY A 167 -3.27 16.44 8.22
C GLY A 167 -2.50 15.14 8.43
N ASP A 168 -1.41 15.20 9.19
CA ASP A 168 -0.60 14.04 9.57
C ASP A 168 -1.27 13.27 10.74
N LEU A 169 -1.01 11.96 10.80
CA LEU A 169 -1.50 11.12 11.90
C LEU A 169 -1.02 11.59 13.27
N LEU A 170 0.21 12.10 13.35
CA LEU A 170 0.81 12.61 14.59
C LEU A 170 0.07 13.84 15.14
N GLU A 171 -0.61 14.58 14.27
CA GLU A 171 -1.40 15.77 14.63
C GLU A 171 -2.85 15.43 15.01
N ALA A 172 -3.34 14.24 14.64
CA ALA A 172 -4.73 13.85 14.84
C ALA A 172 -5.11 13.60 16.30
N ASN A 173 -4.15 13.45 17.21
CA ASN A 173 -4.31 13.33 18.66
C ASN A 173 -5.36 12.31 19.10
N TYR A 174 -5.39 11.13 18.46
CA TYR A 174 -6.30 10.06 18.87
C TYR A 174 -5.94 9.53 20.28
N PRO A 175 -6.96 9.10 21.08
CA PRO A 175 -6.71 8.52 22.40
C PRO A 175 -5.91 7.22 22.33
N ASP A 176 -5.24 6.87 23.44
CA ASP A 176 -4.63 5.56 23.63
C ASP A 176 -5.66 4.45 23.50
N HIS A 177 -5.27 3.31 22.89
CA HIS A 177 -6.12 2.13 22.83
C HIS A 177 -7.52 2.36 22.23
N PHE A 178 -7.63 3.22 21.24
CA PHE A 178 -8.90 3.63 20.65
C PHE A 178 -9.33 2.76 19.46
N PHE A 179 -8.37 2.29 18.64
CA PHE A 179 -8.66 1.54 17.43
C PHE A 179 -8.41 0.03 17.60
N HIS A 180 -9.27 -0.79 17.01
CA HIS A 180 -9.11 -2.23 16.93
C HIS A 180 -8.25 -2.62 15.71
N VAL A 181 -8.37 -1.84 14.64
CA VAL A 181 -7.65 -2.03 13.40
C VAL A 181 -7.14 -0.69 12.87
N VAL A 182 -5.89 -0.68 12.41
CA VAL A 182 -5.34 0.41 11.61
C VAL A 182 -4.94 -0.14 10.24
N ARG A 183 -5.33 0.53 9.18
CA ARG A 183 -4.95 0.21 7.81
C ARG A 183 -4.01 1.28 7.28
N MET A 184 -2.95 0.85 6.57
CA MET A 184 -2.04 1.69 5.79
C MET A 184 -1.85 1.04 4.43
N SER A 185 -2.48 1.57 3.41
CA SER A 185 -2.44 0.96 2.07
C SER A 185 -1.63 1.82 1.11
N PHE A 186 -0.39 1.43 0.88
CA PHE A 186 0.56 2.20 0.06
C PHE A 186 0.76 3.62 0.60
N VAL A 187 1.15 3.69 1.88
CA VAL A 187 1.41 4.93 2.62
C VAL A 187 2.79 4.90 3.26
N LEU A 188 3.20 3.76 3.83
CA LEU A 188 4.42 3.64 4.62
C LEU A 188 5.68 4.07 3.85
N GLU A 189 5.73 3.81 2.55
CA GLU A 189 6.81 4.18 1.63
C GLU A 189 6.94 5.67 1.36
N HIS A 190 5.87 6.43 1.61
CA HIS A 190 5.81 7.88 1.42
C HIS A 190 6.19 8.67 2.66
N LEU A 191 6.14 8.04 3.84
CA LEU A 191 6.34 8.74 5.11
C LEU A 191 7.82 9.08 5.33
N PRO A 192 8.16 10.35 5.62
CA PRO A 192 9.54 10.71 5.94
C PRO A 192 10.01 10.11 7.28
N ASN A 193 9.10 9.85 8.20
CA ASN A 193 9.33 9.36 9.56
C ASN A 193 8.52 8.09 9.89
N PRO A 194 8.68 6.97 9.15
CA PRO A 194 7.84 5.78 9.27
C PRO A 194 7.88 5.15 10.66
N LYS A 195 8.97 5.29 11.42
CA LYS A 195 9.07 4.79 12.80
C LYS A 195 8.13 5.52 13.75
N GLU A 196 8.11 6.84 13.71
CA GLU A 196 7.28 7.68 14.59
C GLU A 196 5.80 7.40 14.32
N VAL A 197 5.41 7.32 13.06
CA VAL A 197 4.02 6.98 12.67
C VAL A 197 3.65 5.58 13.15
N LEU A 198 4.53 4.59 13.03
CA LEU A 198 4.24 3.23 13.54
C LEU A 198 4.18 3.18 15.07
N LEU A 199 4.96 3.99 15.79
CA LEU A 199 4.86 4.13 17.25
C LEU A 199 3.53 4.75 17.65
N GLU A 200 3.09 5.78 16.96
CA GLU A 200 1.78 6.38 17.18
C GLU A 200 0.65 5.38 16.91
N ILE A 201 0.73 4.62 15.81
CA ILE A 201 -0.22 3.54 15.53
C ILE A 201 -0.22 2.51 16.65
N LYS A 202 0.95 2.12 17.17
CA LYS A 202 1.05 1.20 18.30
C LYS A 202 0.38 1.79 19.55
N ARG A 203 0.51 3.10 19.83
CA ARG A 203 -0.10 3.78 20.97
C ARG A 203 -1.64 3.75 20.88
N ILE A 204 -2.19 4.15 19.74
CA ILE A 204 -3.65 4.29 19.53
C ILE A 204 -4.37 2.95 19.33
N LEU A 205 -3.65 1.84 19.06
CA LEU A 205 -4.23 0.51 18.95
C LEU A 205 -4.53 -0.09 20.35
N VAL A 206 -5.67 -0.76 20.47
CA VAL A 206 -5.98 -1.61 21.64
C VAL A 206 -4.95 -2.74 21.77
N PRO A 207 -4.76 -3.33 22.97
CA PRO A 207 -3.99 -4.57 23.12
C PRO A 207 -4.51 -5.65 22.15
N ARG A 208 -3.62 -6.36 21.48
CA ARG A 208 -3.91 -7.31 20.40
C ARG A 208 -4.60 -6.71 19.17
N GLY A 209 -4.63 -5.38 19.05
CA GLY A 209 -5.08 -4.68 17.86
C GLY A 209 -4.19 -5.01 16.64
N ARG A 210 -4.71 -4.83 15.45
CA ARG A 210 -4.07 -5.25 14.20
C ARG A 210 -3.78 -4.08 13.28
N ILE A 211 -2.63 -4.14 12.60
CA ILE A 211 -2.27 -3.22 11.53
C ILE A 211 -2.27 -4.01 10.22
N TYR A 212 -2.92 -3.48 9.20
CA TYR A 212 -2.86 -4.01 7.83
C TYR A 212 -2.06 -3.05 6.97
N ILE A 213 -0.86 -3.49 6.57
CA ILE A 213 0.06 -2.69 5.76
C ILE A 213 0.12 -3.29 4.36
N SER A 214 -0.04 -2.44 3.34
CA SER A 214 0.26 -2.78 1.95
C SER A 214 1.41 -1.92 1.49
N VAL A 215 2.46 -2.51 0.90
CA VAL A 215 3.64 -1.80 0.41
C VAL A 215 4.31 -2.60 -0.73
N GLN A 216 5.12 -1.93 -1.55
CA GLN A 216 5.84 -2.57 -2.64
C GLN A 216 6.98 -3.43 -2.10
N ASN A 217 7.35 -4.45 -2.88
CA ASN A 217 8.40 -5.40 -2.55
C ASN A 217 9.67 -5.17 -3.39
N ALA A 218 10.67 -4.54 -2.79
CA ALA A 218 11.98 -4.36 -3.44
C ALA A 218 12.81 -5.66 -3.58
N ARG A 219 12.25 -6.82 -3.21
CA ARG A 219 12.78 -8.17 -3.52
C ARG A 219 12.00 -8.84 -4.66
N SER A 220 11.09 -8.15 -5.32
CA SER A 220 10.25 -8.71 -6.36
C SER A 220 11.03 -9.07 -7.64
N LEU A 221 10.43 -9.93 -8.46
CA LEU A 221 10.91 -10.22 -9.80
C LEU A 221 11.00 -8.92 -10.63
N ASN A 222 10.01 -8.04 -10.51
CA ASN A 222 9.99 -6.77 -11.22
C ASN A 222 11.18 -5.88 -10.85
N TYR A 223 11.48 -5.72 -9.55
CA TYR A 223 12.66 -4.97 -9.13
C TYR A 223 13.97 -5.62 -9.62
N TRP A 224 14.07 -6.95 -9.58
CA TRP A 224 15.26 -7.66 -10.05
C TRP A 224 15.52 -7.44 -11.55
N LEU A 225 14.48 -7.46 -12.37
CA LEU A 225 14.57 -7.27 -13.82
C LEU A 225 14.81 -5.81 -14.22
N PHE A 226 14.03 -4.88 -13.61
CA PHE A 226 13.93 -3.51 -14.11
C PHE A 226 14.75 -2.48 -13.33
N ARG A 227 15.14 -2.75 -12.07
CA ARG A 227 15.96 -1.84 -11.26
C ARG A 227 15.46 -0.40 -11.28
N LYS A 228 16.21 0.53 -11.88
CA LYS A 228 15.85 1.95 -11.99
C LYS A 228 14.59 2.21 -12.81
N TRP A 229 14.13 1.26 -13.60
CA TRP A 229 12.87 1.34 -14.37
C TRP A 229 11.70 0.63 -13.68
N TRP A 230 11.89 0.10 -12.48
CA TRP A 230 10.80 -0.51 -11.74
C TRP A 230 9.71 0.51 -11.44
N PHE A 231 8.46 0.24 -11.87
CA PHE A 231 7.32 1.15 -11.73
C PHE A 231 7.09 1.56 -10.26
N SER A 232 7.12 0.59 -9.36
CA SER A 232 6.87 0.83 -7.94
C SER A 232 8.03 1.54 -7.21
N LEU A 233 9.08 1.94 -7.92
CA LEU A 233 10.11 2.82 -7.38
C LEU A 233 9.58 4.23 -7.15
N ASP A 234 8.72 4.71 -8.04
CA ASP A 234 7.96 5.96 -8.03
C ASP A 234 8.68 7.18 -7.42
N VAL A 235 9.90 7.44 -7.91
CA VAL A 235 10.77 8.51 -7.42
C VAL A 235 10.21 9.88 -7.85
N PRO A 236 10.19 10.88 -6.95
CA PRO A 236 10.66 10.88 -5.56
C PRO A 236 9.58 10.59 -4.50
N ARG A 237 8.36 10.26 -4.91
CA ARG A 237 7.22 10.07 -3.99
C ARG A 237 7.43 8.91 -3.02
N HIS A 238 8.03 7.79 -3.47
CA HIS A 238 8.42 6.70 -2.60
C HIS A 238 9.82 6.96 -2.01
N LEU A 239 9.86 7.38 -0.77
CA LEU A 239 11.11 7.66 -0.05
C LEU A 239 11.88 6.39 0.30
N PHE A 240 11.13 5.30 0.54
CA PHE A 240 11.65 4.00 0.95
C PHE A 240 11.12 2.86 0.08
N SER A 241 11.98 1.88 -0.21
CA SER A 241 11.62 0.64 -0.89
C SER A 241 11.93 -0.55 0.02
N PHE A 242 10.88 -1.14 0.57
CA PHE A 242 11.00 -2.22 1.55
C PHE A 242 11.16 -3.59 0.90
N THR A 243 11.90 -4.46 1.59
CA THR A 243 11.91 -5.90 1.35
C THR A 243 11.22 -6.60 2.53
N PRO A 244 10.83 -7.90 2.42
CA PRO A 244 10.30 -8.64 3.57
C PRO A 244 11.22 -8.58 4.80
N LYS A 245 12.54 -8.62 4.58
CA LYS A 245 13.55 -8.56 5.65
C LYS A 245 13.60 -7.18 6.31
N THR A 246 13.59 -6.10 5.52
CA THR A 246 13.72 -4.74 6.05
C THR A 246 12.46 -4.29 6.79
N ILE A 247 11.27 -4.63 6.28
CA ILE A 247 10.02 -4.31 6.98
C ILE A 247 9.85 -5.13 8.26
N GLN A 248 10.24 -6.41 8.25
CA GLN A 248 10.27 -7.24 9.46
C GLN A 248 11.20 -6.64 10.52
N LYS A 249 12.41 -6.17 10.13
CA LYS A 249 13.33 -5.52 11.04
C LYS A 249 12.75 -4.22 11.61
N LEU A 250 12.12 -3.39 10.78
CA LEU A 250 11.46 -2.15 11.21
C LEU A 250 10.40 -2.43 12.27
N LEU A 251 9.52 -3.39 12.01
CA LEU A 251 8.43 -3.76 12.93
C LEU A 251 8.95 -4.38 14.22
N SER A 252 10.00 -5.23 14.14
CA SER A 252 10.56 -5.89 15.32
C SER A 252 11.24 -4.91 16.29
N VAL A 253 11.89 -3.85 15.79
CA VAL A 253 12.47 -2.78 16.64
C VAL A 253 11.38 -2.02 17.41
N LEU A 254 10.15 -2.01 16.90
CA LEU A 254 9.00 -1.37 17.52
C LEU A 254 8.15 -2.37 18.36
N ASP A 255 8.65 -3.59 18.56
CA ASP A 255 7.91 -4.66 19.24
C ASP A 255 6.51 -4.88 18.61
N LEU A 256 6.47 -4.94 17.29
CA LEU A 256 5.31 -5.29 16.48
C LEU A 256 5.59 -6.62 15.76
N LYS A 257 4.62 -7.54 15.78
CA LYS A 257 4.81 -8.90 15.25
C LYS A 257 4.03 -9.12 13.95
N ILE A 258 4.70 -9.58 12.91
CA ILE A 258 4.04 -10.01 11.67
C ILE A 258 3.32 -11.34 11.96
N ASN A 259 1.99 -11.33 11.84
CA ASN A 259 1.15 -12.51 11.95
C ASN A 259 1.03 -13.23 10.60
N ALA A 260 0.89 -12.46 9.52
CA ALA A 260 0.80 -13.01 8.17
C ALA A 260 1.43 -12.08 7.15
N LEU A 261 1.98 -12.66 6.08
CA LEU A 261 2.59 -11.94 4.97
C LEU A 261 2.19 -12.62 3.66
N TRP A 262 1.54 -11.87 2.79
CA TRP A 262 1.14 -12.31 1.45
C TRP A 262 1.83 -11.50 0.38
N PHE A 263 1.99 -12.10 -0.78
CA PHE A 263 2.58 -11.49 -1.96
C PHE A 263 1.55 -11.51 -3.09
N ASP A 264 1.50 -10.44 -3.86
CA ASP A 264 0.66 -10.32 -5.03
C ASP A 264 1.38 -9.54 -6.14
N SER A 265 1.03 -9.78 -7.37
CA SER A 265 1.62 -9.14 -8.53
C SER A 265 0.56 -8.48 -9.39
N ALA A 266 0.73 -7.19 -9.65
CA ALA A 266 -0.04 -6.49 -10.65
C ALA A 266 0.68 -6.61 -12.01
N GLN A 267 0.11 -7.36 -12.98
CA GLN A 267 0.69 -7.48 -14.34
C GLN A 267 0.91 -6.10 -14.98
N ARG A 268 0.05 -5.13 -14.63
CA ARG A 268 0.21 -3.75 -15.08
C ARG A 268 1.55 -3.14 -14.66
N ASN A 269 1.98 -3.36 -13.41
CA ASN A 269 3.25 -2.80 -12.91
C ASN A 269 4.46 -3.31 -13.68
N PHE A 270 4.44 -4.60 -14.05
CA PHE A 270 5.47 -5.19 -14.91
C PHE A 270 5.48 -4.53 -16.28
N LEU A 271 4.32 -4.41 -16.92
CA LEU A 271 4.20 -3.83 -18.26
C LEU A 271 4.54 -2.33 -18.27
N VAL A 272 4.23 -1.58 -17.21
CA VAL A 272 4.67 -0.18 -17.06
C VAL A 272 6.18 -0.10 -16.87
N SER A 273 6.79 -1.01 -16.10
CA SER A 273 8.25 -1.07 -15.93
C SER A 273 8.95 -1.35 -17.27
N LEU A 274 8.39 -2.27 -18.06
CA LEU A 274 8.86 -2.54 -19.41
C LEU A 274 8.71 -1.31 -20.32
N GLN A 275 7.59 -0.59 -20.21
CA GLN A 275 7.35 0.64 -20.98
C GLN A 275 8.36 1.73 -20.58
N TYR A 276 8.69 1.88 -19.28
CA TYR A 276 9.73 2.80 -18.82
C TYR A 276 11.09 2.46 -19.43
N TRP A 277 11.46 1.18 -19.44
CA TRP A 277 12.71 0.72 -20.03
C TRP A 277 12.78 1.03 -21.54
N ILE A 278 11.67 0.82 -22.26
CA ILE A 278 11.57 1.13 -23.69
C ILE A 278 11.63 2.65 -23.91
N ASN A 279 10.88 3.44 -23.14
CA ASN A 279 10.84 4.90 -23.31
C ASN A 279 12.22 5.53 -23.09
N ASP A 280 12.94 5.13 -22.04
CA ASP A 280 14.31 5.61 -21.78
C ASP A 280 15.27 5.27 -22.94
N ARG A 281 15.08 4.10 -23.59
CA ARG A 281 15.96 3.67 -24.68
C ARG A 281 15.72 4.41 -25.98
N TYR A 282 14.51 4.94 -26.18
CA TYR A 282 14.09 5.63 -27.39
C TYR A 282 13.77 7.11 -27.17
N ASP A 283 14.14 7.67 -26.03
CA ASP A 283 13.92 9.07 -25.63
C ASP A 283 12.47 9.55 -25.81
N ARG A 284 11.51 8.73 -25.39
CA ARG A 284 10.07 8.98 -25.59
C ARG A 284 9.37 9.73 -24.46
N GLY A 285 10.12 10.32 -23.52
CA GLY A 285 9.56 11.09 -22.40
C GLY A 285 8.86 10.25 -21.32
N SER A 286 8.04 10.89 -20.48
CA SER A 286 7.31 10.22 -19.40
C SER A 286 6.17 9.36 -19.91
N VAL A 287 5.71 8.39 -19.10
CA VAL A 287 4.62 7.46 -19.46
C VAL A 287 3.27 8.19 -19.64
N PHE A 288 3.05 9.33 -18.98
CA PHE A 288 1.83 10.11 -19.18
C PHE A 288 1.85 10.93 -20.47
N GLN A 289 3.04 11.29 -20.96
CA GLN A 289 3.22 12.07 -22.18
C GLN A 289 3.31 11.20 -23.45
N ALA A 290 3.55 9.90 -23.30
CA ALA A 290 3.70 8.97 -24.41
C ALA A 290 2.57 7.94 -24.46
N PRO A 291 2.20 7.41 -25.66
CA PRO A 291 1.28 6.28 -25.79
C PRO A 291 1.75 5.08 -24.94
N ARG A 292 0.79 4.40 -24.29
CA ARG A 292 1.04 3.23 -23.40
C ARG A 292 0.57 1.91 -24.00
N PRO A 293 0.92 1.54 -25.25
CA PRO A 293 0.33 0.38 -25.92
C PRO A 293 0.61 -0.93 -25.20
N ILE A 294 1.77 -1.03 -24.52
CA ILE A 294 2.18 -2.24 -23.79
C ILE A 294 1.52 -2.28 -22.42
N ALA A 295 1.59 -1.19 -21.64
CA ALA A 295 1.07 -1.13 -20.28
C ALA A 295 -0.45 -1.38 -20.21
N ASP A 296 -1.19 -0.97 -21.22
CA ASP A 296 -2.66 -1.08 -21.24
C ASP A 296 -3.17 -2.33 -21.96
N SER A 297 -2.30 -3.13 -22.57
CA SER A 297 -2.67 -4.36 -23.29
C SER A 297 -3.34 -5.39 -22.39
N ARG A 298 -4.64 -5.65 -22.64
CA ARG A 298 -5.41 -6.70 -21.93
C ARG A 298 -4.89 -8.09 -22.26
N PHE A 299 -4.44 -8.30 -23.49
CA PHE A 299 -3.90 -9.58 -23.94
C PHE A 299 -2.61 -9.93 -23.19
N LEU A 300 -1.65 -9.01 -23.11
CA LEU A 300 -0.41 -9.24 -22.37
C LEU A 300 -0.66 -9.47 -20.87
N LYS A 301 -1.58 -8.72 -20.26
CA LYS A 301 -1.97 -8.94 -18.87
C LYS A 301 -2.55 -10.35 -18.66
N PHE A 302 -3.35 -10.85 -19.59
CA PHE A 302 -3.90 -12.19 -19.52
C PHE A 302 -2.81 -13.26 -19.66
N LEU A 303 -1.92 -13.11 -20.65
CA LEU A 303 -0.82 -14.05 -20.93
C LEU A 303 0.15 -14.18 -19.73
N LEU A 304 0.40 -13.08 -19.00
CA LEU A 304 1.32 -13.06 -17.87
C LEU A 304 0.73 -13.62 -16.57
N ARG A 305 -0.58 -13.89 -16.49
CA ARG A 305 -1.23 -14.39 -15.25
C ARG A 305 -0.62 -15.66 -14.67
N PRO A 306 -0.33 -16.74 -15.46
CA PRO A 306 0.25 -17.95 -14.90
C PRO A 306 1.65 -17.71 -14.31
N LEU A 307 2.48 -16.89 -14.98
CA LEU A 307 3.81 -16.52 -14.50
C LEU A 307 3.70 -15.81 -13.14
N PHE A 308 2.88 -14.78 -13.05
CA PHE A 308 2.74 -14.02 -11.79
C PHE A 308 2.09 -14.82 -10.67
N TRP A 309 1.18 -15.74 -10.99
CA TRP A 309 0.68 -16.69 -10.01
C TRP A 309 1.80 -17.55 -9.37
N ALA A 310 2.77 -18.02 -10.18
CA ALA A 310 3.93 -18.75 -9.68
C ALA A 310 4.87 -17.83 -8.88
N VAL A 311 5.15 -16.63 -9.39
CA VAL A 311 5.98 -15.60 -8.74
C VAL A 311 5.47 -15.25 -7.35
N ASP A 312 4.15 -15.09 -7.19
CA ASP A 312 3.53 -14.78 -5.89
C ASP A 312 3.68 -15.92 -4.88
N ARG A 313 3.56 -17.17 -5.33
CA ARG A 313 3.77 -18.35 -4.49
C ARG A 313 5.22 -18.51 -4.06
N LEU A 314 6.16 -18.12 -4.90
CA LEU A 314 7.59 -18.10 -4.60
C LEU A 314 8.01 -16.87 -3.77
N ARG A 315 7.05 -16.01 -3.35
CA ARG A 315 7.27 -14.79 -2.56
C ARG A 315 8.11 -13.71 -3.25
N PHE A 316 8.07 -13.69 -4.59
CA PHE A 316 8.70 -12.66 -5.42
C PHE A 316 7.68 -11.70 -6.06
N GLY A 317 6.45 -11.71 -5.58
CA GLY A 317 5.41 -10.78 -6.00
C GLY A 317 5.80 -9.32 -5.73
N ASP A 318 5.26 -8.42 -6.53
CA ASP A 318 5.59 -6.98 -6.56
C ASP A 318 5.04 -6.22 -5.34
N LEU A 319 3.97 -6.73 -4.74
CA LEU A 319 3.28 -6.14 -3.60
C LEU A 319 3.37 -7.07 -2.39
N MET A 320 3.51 -6.49 -1.22
CA MET A 320 3.43 -7.15 0.07
C MET A 320 2.21 -6.66 0.84
N TYR A 321 1.47 -7.60 1.41
CA TYR A 321 0.37 -7.34 2.33
C TYR A 321 0.71 -7.99 3.67
N LEU A 322 0.74 -7.19 4.72
CA LEU A 322 1.10 -7.64 6.05
C LEU A 322 -0.08 -7.49 6.99
N GLU A 323 -0.31 -8.52 7.79
CA GLU A 323 -1.07 -8.42 9.02
C GLU A 323 -0.09 -8.40 10.19
N VAL A 324 -0.12 -7.33 10.96
CA VAL A 324 0.77 -7.08 12.09
C VAL A 324 -0.07 -6.98 13.35
N ILE A 325 0.41 -7.56 14.44
CA ILE A 325 -0.27 -7.57 15.74
C ILE A 325 0.54 -6.76 16.74
N LYS A 326 -0.15 -5.89 17.47
CA LYS A 326 0.35 -5.31 18.73
C LYS A 326 0.31 -6.39 19.80
N PRO A 327 1.41 -6.68 20.50
CA PRO A 327 1.45 -7.63 21.61
C PRO A 327 0.46 -7.35 22.73
#